data_bbefcfa35e2dcc16096963f31835235e
#
_entry.id   bbefcfa35e2dcc16096963f31835235e
#
_cell.length_a   1.000
_cell.length_b   1.000
_cell.length_c   1.000
_cell.angle_alpha   90.00
_cell.angle_beta   90.00
_cell.angle_gamma   90.00
#
_symmetry.space_group_name_H-M   'P 1'
#
loop_
_entity.id
_entity.type
_entity.pdbx_description
1 polymer ?
#
loop_
_entity_poly.entity_id
_entity_poly.type
_entity_poly.pdbx_seq_one_letter_code
_entity_poly.pdbx_strand_id
1 'polypeptide(L)'
;KGYQAALAETRERFDKILNLYTLGSLAEFMYADLQILFSKSIDLAQIISDKTFKINAIDKTNPRLDFNKIVSINDKKVGSGHGTYLIAEIGLNHNGSMSMAKKLVDEAISSGADAVKLQSYKTKYRVAKHGKTSRYVEKVLGVEETDYEMLKKYELSKEQTIELFDYAKGRTTIFSAPFDLESADELAELDVDCYKIASFDLVNLPLIRKVAATQKPMIISTGMSYLSEVQDALMEVAKCGNPNVILMQCTSSYPCPPETMNIKAIDTMKQAFNDLPVGISDHVIGDMVSLGAVARGANIIEKHFTLDKKMEGPD
;
A
#
# COMPACT_ATOMS: atom_id res chain seq x y z
N LYS A 1 -8.67 46.34 -6.86
CA LYS A 1 -10.16 46.34 -6.79
C LYS A 1 -10.79 45.22 -7.64
N GLY A 2 -10.23 44.87 -8.84
CA GLY A 2 -10.78 43.82 -9.71
C GLY A 2 -10.66 42.39 -9.14
N TYR A 3 -9.60 42.11 -8.41
CA TYR A 3 -9.33 40.78 -7.86
C TYR A 3 -10.30 40.38 -6.73
N GLN A 4 -10.61 41.30 -5.83
CA GLN A 4 -11.57 41.08 -4.74
C GLN A 4 -13.01 40.87 -5.28
N ALA A 5 -13.38 41.54 -6.36
CA ALA A 5 -14.67 41.35 -7.03
C ALA A 5 -14.74 39.95 -7.70
N ALA A 6 -13.67 39.54 -8.38
CA ALA A 6 -13.60 38.21 -9.00
C ALA A 6 -13.62 37.06 -7.96
N LEU A 7 -13.00 37.25 -6.82
CA LEU A 7 -13.04 36.29 -5.69
C LEU A 7 -14.47 36.19 -5.11
N ALA A 8 -15.17 37.31 -4.93
CA ALA A 8 -16.53 37.31 -4.42
C ALA A 8 -17.51 36.64 -5.41
N GLU A 9 -17.36 36.90 -6.72
CA GLU A 9 -18.17 36.28 -7.76
C GLU A 9 -17.90 34.76 -7.85
N THR A 10 -16.65 34.33 -7.74
CA THR A 10 -16.27 32.91 -7.74
C THR A 10 -16.86 32.21 -6.52
N ARG A 11 -16.83 32.87 -5.35
CA ARG A 11 -17.41 32.34 -4.12
C ARG A 11 -18.92 32.18 -4.24
N GLU A 12 -19.62 33.18 -4.77
CA GLU A 12 -21.08 33.13 -4.96
C GLU A 12 -21.50 32.03 -5.94
N ARG A 13 -20.74 31.83 -7.03
CA ARG A 13 -20.96 30.74 -7.98
C ARG A 13 -20.73 29.38 -7.34
N PHE A 14 -19.68 29.24 -6.50
CA PHE A 14 -19.37 28.02 -5.79
C PHE A 14 -20.44 27.67 -4.76
N ASP A 15 -20.92 28.65 -4.01
CA ASP A 15 -22.00 28.46 -3.02
C ASP A 15 -23.33 28.07 -3.73
N LYS A 16 -23.59 28.54 -4.92
CA LYS A 16 -24.74 28.12 -5.74
C LYS A 16 -24.61 26.69 -6.23
N ILE A 17 -23.41 26.27 -6.63
CA ILE A 17 -23.12 24.87 -7.05
C ILE A 17 -23.25 23.92 -5.87
N LEU A 18 -22.72 24.29 -4.72
CA LEU A 18 -22.81 23.49 -3.49
C LEU A 18 -24.25 23.31 -3.01
N ASN A 19 -25.09 24.34 -3.11
CA ASN A 19 -26.51 24.26 -2.76
C ASN A 19 -27.34 23.37 -3.72
N LEU A 20 -26.86 23.11 -4.93
CA LEU A 20 -27.48 22.18 -5.87
C LEU A 20 -27.16 20.70 -5.57
N TYR A 21 -26.11 20.42 -4.80
CA TYR A 21 -25.66 19.06 -4.47
C TYR A 21 -26.04 18.59 -3.07
N THR A 22 -26.74 19.39 -2.27
CA THR A 22 -27.10 19.07 -0.87
C THR A 22 -28.31 18.13 -0.70
N LEU A 23 -28.49 17.16 -1.60
CA LEU A 23 -29.55 16.17 -1.49
C LEU A 23 -28.95 14.76 -1.30
N GLY A 24 -28.36 14.50 -0.13
CA GLY A 24 -27.97 13.16 0.29
C GLY A 24 -26.68 13.07 1.11
N SER A 25 -26.55 12.03 1.95
CA SER A 25 -25.43 11.81 2.88
C SER A 25 -24.03 11.70 2.24
N LEU A 26 -23.94 11.49 0.91
CA LEU A 26 -22.68 11.52 0.17
C LEU A 26 -22.19 12.96 -0.06
N ALA A 27 -23.11 13.92 -0.07
CA ALA A 27 -22.80 15.32 -0.27
C ALA A 27 -22.14 15.96 0.97
N GLU A 28 -22.43 15.48 2.16
CA GLU A 28 -21.82 16.01 3.39
C GLU A 28 -20.32 15.69 3.49
N PHE A 29 -19.89 14.50 3.03
CA PHE A 29 -18.48 14.11 3.03
C PHE A 29 -17.66 14.91 2.00
N MET A 30 -18.19 15.08 0.78
CA MET A 30 -17.57 15.89 -0.26
C MET A 30 -17.58 17.39 0.07
N TYR A 31 -18.57 17.84 0.86
CA TYR A 31 -18.72 19.24 1.25
C TYR A 31 -17.60 19.71 2.20
N ALA A 32 -17.21 18.88 3.17
CA ALA A 32 -16.14 19.19 4.11
C ALA A 32 -14.78 19.32 3.40
N ASP A 33 -14.47 18.41 2.50
CA ASP A 33 -13.20 18.41 1.76
C ASP A 33 -13.10 19.56 0.77
N LEU A 34 -14.19 19.87 0.06
CA LEU A 34 -14.25 21.02 -0.86
C LEU A 34 -14.16 22.36 -0.11
N GLN A 35 -14.76 22.48 1.07
CA GLN A 35 -14.62 23.69 1.90
C GLN A 35 -13.19 23.88 2.40
N ILE A 36 -12.51 22.81 2.81
CA ILE A 36 -11.11 22.85 3.25
C ILE A 36 -10.20 23.24 2.08
N LEU A 37 -10.40 22.67 0.90
CA LEU A 37 -9.63 23.01 -0.30
C LEU A 37 -9.88 24.46 -0.74
N PHE A 38 -11.12 24.91 -0.67
CA PHE A 38 -11.49 26.28 -1.04
C PHE A 38 -10.95 27.32 -0.05
N SER A 39 -11.04 27.03 1.26
CA SER A 39 -10.45 27.86 2.31
C SER A 39 -8.93 27.99 2.12
N LYS A 40 -8.22 26.86 1.91
CA LYS A 40 -6.78 26.85 1.64
C LYS A 40 -6.41 27.61 0.36
N SER A 41 -7.26 27.54 -0.68
CA SER A 41 -7.05 28.29 -1.93
C SER A 41 -7.25 29.78 -1.75
N ILE A 42 -8.20 30.21 -0.90
CA ILE A 42 -8.40 31.62 -0.55
C ILE A 42 -7.22 32.14 0.28
N ASP A 43 -6.77 31.37 1.28
CA ASP A 43 -5.62 31.72 2.11
C ASP A 43 -4.36 31.87 1.25
N LEU A 44 -4.13 30.94 0.31
CA LEU A 44 -3.02 31.01 -0.63
C LEU A 44 -3.14 32.24 -1.55
N ALA A 45 -4.34 32.53 -2.06
CA ALA A 45 -4.58 33.70 -2.89
C ALA A 45 -4.38 35.01 -2.12
N GLN A 46 -4.73 35.04 -0.83
CA GLN A 46 -4.51 36.18 0.07
C GLN A 46 -3.02 36.40 0.31
N ILE A 47 -2.27 35.31 0.57
CA ILE A 47 -0.82 35.30 0.73
C ILE A 47 -0.11 35.78 -0.55
N ILE A 48 -0.58 35.36 -1.74
CA ILE A 48 -0.02 35.78 -3.04
C ILE A 48 -0.33 37.25 -3.33
N SER A 49 -1.50 37.76 -2.90
CA SER A 49 -1.89 39.15 -3.10
C SER A 49 -1.20 40.15 -2.16
N ASP A 50 -0.68 39.66 -1.04
CA ASP A 50 0.08 40.47 -0.10
C ASP A 50 1.47 40.69 -0.68
N LYS A 51 1.80 41.95 -1.04
CA LYS A 51 3.10 42.31 -1.64
C LYS A 51 4.32 41.99 -0.79
N THR A 52 4.12 41.44 0.39
CA THR A 52 5.15 40.92 1.29
C THR A 52 5.53 39.47 1.02
N PHE A 53 4.86 38.77 0.08
CA PHE A 53 5.26 37.43 -0.32
C PHE A 53 6.62 37.50 -1.04
N LYS A 54 7.67 37.52 -0.25
CA LYS A 54 8.98 37.11 -0.75
C LYS A 54 8.87 35.61 -1.00
N ILE A 55 9.05 35.19 -2.24
CA ILE A 55 9.47 33.83 -2.55
C ILE A 55 10.83 33.65 -1.87
N ASN A 56 10.82 33.52 -0.56
CA ASN A 56 11.96 32.98 0.15
C ASN A 56 12.14 31.59 -0.45
N ALA A 57 13.32 31.41 -0.97
CA ALA A 57 13.80 30.20 -1.61
C ALA A 57 13.00 28.98 -1.18
N ILE A 58 12.52 28.20 -2.17
CA ILE A 58 11.99 26.85 -2.03
C ILE A 58 12.41 26.30 -0.68
N ASP A 59 11.44 26.07 0.20
CA ASP A 59 11.69 25.61 1.56
C ASP A 59 12.65 24.43 1.48
N LYS A 60 13.90 24.67 1.83
CA LYS A 60 14.95 23.65 1.80
C LYS A 60 14.68 22.53 2.82
N THR A 61 13.64 22.71 3.66
CA THR A 61 13.18 21.71 4.61
C THR A 61 12.22 20.70 3.97
N ASN A 62 11.71 20.97 2.77
CA ASN A 62 10.86 20.00 2.09
C ASN A 62 11.76 18.90 1.47
N PRO A 63 11.71 17.65 1.96
CA PRO A 63 12.58 16.61 1.48
C PRO A 63 12.35 16.41 -0.03
N ARG A 64 13.43 16.37 -0.79
CA ARG A 64 13.34 15.96 -2.18
C ARG A 64 12.96 14.49 -2.23
N LEU A 65 12.10 14.12 -3.17
CA LEU A 65 11.83 12.71 -3.47
C LEU A 65 13.04 12.15 -4.25
N ASP A 66 14.14 11.92 -3.53
CA ASP A 66 15.39 11.40 -4.09
C ASP A 66 15.59 9.97 -3.57
N PHE A 67 14.92 9.05 -4.24
CA PHE A 67 14.93 7.64 -3.91
C PHE A 67 15.88 6.86 -4.79
N ASN A 68 16.36 5.73 -4.31
CA ASN A 68 17.21 4.82 -5.04
C ASN A 68 16.48 4.20 -6.24
N LYS A 69 17.06 4.27 -7.44
CA LYS A 69 16.54 3.62 -8.65
C LYS A 69 16.77 2.10 -8.67
N ILE A 70 17.65 1.63 -7.80
CA ILE A 70 17.91 0.22 -7.54
C ILE A 70 17.91 0.03 -6.03
N VAL A 71 17.01 -0.82 -5.56
CA VAL A 71 16.86 -1.16 -4.14
C VAL A 71 17.35 -2.57 -3.92
N SER A 72 18.17 -2.79 -2.89
CA SER A 72 18.61 -4.14 -2.51
C SER A 72 17.68 -4.71 -1.44
N ILE A 73 17.19 -5.91 -1.66
CA ILE A 73 16.50 -6.74 -0.67
C ILE A 73 17.39 -7.96 -0.47
N ASN A 74 18.04 -8.06 0.68
CA ASN A 74 19.14 -9.00 0.88
C ASN A 74 20.21 -8.87 -0.21
N ASP A 75 20.55 -9.98 -0.83
CA ASP A 75 21.56 -10.10 -1.90
C ASP A 75 21.01 -9.75 -3.29
N LYS A 76 19.68 -9.54 -3.43
CA LYS A 76 19.04 -9.28 -4.73
C LYS A 76 18.74 -7.80 -4.94
N LYS A 77 18.98 -7.35 -6.16
CA LYS A 77 18.72 -5.98 -6.58
C LYS A 77 17.41 -5.88 -7.36
N VAL A 78 16.57 -4.93 -6.98
CA VAL A 78 15.27 -4.62 -7.61
C VAL A 78 15.38 -3.27 -8.29
N GLY A 79 15.18 -3.22 -9.60
CA GLY A 79 15.27 -2.00 -10.38
C GLY A 79 15.62 -2.27 -11.85
N SER A 80 15.75 -1.21 -12.63
CA SER A 80 16.04 -1.34 -14.05
C SER A 80 17.39 -2.03 -14.30
N GLY A 81 17.43 -2.94 -15.29
CA GLY A 81 18.63 -3.72 -15.63
C GLY A 81 18.86 -4.97 -14.80
N HIS A 82 17.97 -5.28 -13.87
CA HIS A 82 17.97 -6.50 -13.07
C HIS A 82 16.76 -7.40 -13.41
N GLY A 83 16.85 -8.69 -13.07
CA GLY A 83 15.73 -9.62 -13.19
C GLY A 83 14.54 -9.18 -12.34
N THR A 84 13.33 -9.56 -12.74
CA THR A 84 12.12 -9.27 -11.97
C THR A 84 12.13 -10.07 -10.67
N TYR A 85 11.93 -9.40 -9.54
CA TYR A 85 11.87 -10.01 -8.21
C TYR A 85 10.47 -10.61 -7.97
N LEU A 86 10.41 -11.88 -7.59
CA LEU A 86 9.14 -12.62 -7.43
C LEU A 86 8.82 -12.85 -5.95
N ILE A 87 7.66 -12.37 -5.50
CA ILE A 87 7.15 -12.53 -4.14
C ILE A 87 5.98 -13.53 -4.15
N ALA A 88 6.12 -14.62 -3.41
CA ALA A 88 5.01 -15.49 -3.08
C ALA A 88 4.28 -14.94 -1.85
N GLU A 89 3.08 -14.39 -2.05
CA GLU A 89 2.20 -13.95 -0.98
C GLU A 89 1.46 -15.15 -0.41
N ILE A 90 1.90 -15.67 0.72
CA ILE A 90 1.19 -16.75 1.43
C ILE A 90 0.10 -16.22 2.36
N GLY A 91 0.13 -14.92 2.66
CA GLY A 91 -0.94 -14.16 3.30
C GLY A 91 -1.58 -14.86 4.48
N LEU A 92 -2.85 -15.24 4.31
CA LEU A 92 -3.64 -16.01 5.28
C LEU A 92 -3.79 -17.49 4.88
N ASN A 93 -3.21 -17.93 3.77
CA ASN A 93 -3.32 -19.32 3.24
C ASN A 93 -2.72 -20.38 4.14
N HIS A 94 -1.98 -19.99 5.18
CA HIS A 94 -1.56 -20.92 6.24
C HIS A 94 -2.72 -21.36 7.17
N ASN A 95 -3.89 -20.72 7.09
CA ASN A 95 -5.09 -21.08 7.87
C ASN A 95 -4.84 -21.22 9.39
N GLY A 96 -3.96 -20.41 9.97
CA GLY A 96 -3.56 -20.46 11.37
C GLY A 96 -2.66 -21.67 11.73
N SER A 97 -2.29 -22.50 10.75
CA SER A 97 -1.48 -23.72 10.96
C SER A 97 -0.02 -23.49 10.66
N MET A 98 0.87 -23.65 11.65
CA MET A 98 2.31 -23.53 11.47
C MET A 98 2.88 -24.60 10.53
N SER A 99 2.34 -25.82 10.54
CA SER A 99 2.76 -26.86 9.62
C SER A 99 2.42 -26.50 8.17
N MET A 100 1.27 -25.86 7.94
CA MET A 100 0.86 -25.36 6.64
C MET A 100 1.73 -24.17 6.20
N ALA A 101 1.99 -23.22 7.11
CA ALA A 101 2.86 -22.08 6.84
C ALA A 101 4.26 -22.52 6.40
N LYS A 102 4.86 -23.50 7.08
CA LYS A 102 6.16 -24.06 6.70
C LYS A 102 6.13 -24.75 5.33
N LYS A 103 5.07 -25.52 5.02
CA LYS A 103 4.90 -26.12 3.69
C LYS A 103 4.77 -25.07 2.59
N LEU A 104 4.02 -23.98 2.83
CA LEU A 104 3.92 -22.89 1.87
C LEU A 104 5.28 -22.23 1.62
N VAL A 105 6.10 -22.04 2.66
CA VAL A 105 7.48 -21.56 2.50
C VAL A 105 8.30 -22.52 1.64
N ASP A 106 8.24 -23.82 1.91
CA ASP A 106 8.98 -24.84 1.16
C ASP A 106 8.59 -24.86 -0.32
N GLU A 107 7.30 -24.84 -0.62
CA GLU A 107 6.79 -24.84 -1.99
C GLU A 107 7.07 -23.50 -2.72
N ALA A 108 7.03 -22.37 -2.03
CA ALA A 108 7.44 -21.10 -2.61
C ALA A 108 8.91 -21.11 -3.02
N ILE A 109 9.79 -21.66 -2.17
CA ILE A 109 11.21 -21.85 -2.48
C ILE A 109 11.38 -22.79 -3.68
N SER A 110 10.71 -23.94 -3.68
CA SER A 110 10.80 -24.93 -4.75
C SER A 110 10.28 -24.40 -6.09
N SER A 111 9.32 -23.49 -6.04
CA SER A 111 8.74 -22.80 -7.21
C SER A 111 9.62 -21.66 -7.73
N GLY A 112 10.73 -21.34 -7.07
CA GLY A 112 11.67 -20.31 -7.50
C GLY A 112 11.27 -18.88 -7.12
N ALA A 113 10.42 -18.68 -6.13
CA ALA A 113 10.14 -17.36 -5.59
C ALA A 113 11.41 -16.78 -4.91
N ASP A 114 11.63 -15.48 -5.09
CA ASP A 114 12.73 -14.76 -4.46
C ASP A 114 12.45 -14.47 -2.99
N ALA A 115 11.19 -14.35 -2.64
CA ALA A 115 10.75 -14.09 -1.27
C ALA A 115 9.37 -14.66 -0.99
N VAL A 116 9.10 -14.85 0.30
CA VAL A 116 7.80 -15.19 0.86
C VAL A 116 7.28 -14.00 1.66
N LYS A 117 6.00 -13.63 1.47
CA LYS A 117 5.36 -12.56 2.22
C LYS A 117 4.22 -13.07 3.09
N LEU A 118 4.15 -12.52 4.28
CA LEU A 118 3.10 -12.73 5.29
C LEU A 118 2.27 -11.47 5.50
N GLN A 119 1.22 -11.63 6.30
CA GLN A 119 0.43 -10.54 6.87
C GLN A 119 0.55 -10.58 8.40
N SER A 120 1.04 -9.48 8.99
CA SER A 120 1.19 -9.35 10.44
C SER A 120 0.21 -8.32 10.98
N TYR A 121 -0.69 -8.74 11.85
CA TYR A 121 -1.72 -7.88 12.40
C TYR A 121 -2.18 -8.35 13.76
N LYS A 122 -2.71 -7.42 14.53
CA LYS A 122 -3.53 -7.71 15.70
C LYS A 122 -4.99 -7.44 15.32
N THR A 123 -5.80 -8.46 15.30
CA THR A 123 -7.22 -8.37 14.85
C THR A 123 -7.98 -7.22 15.52
N LYS A 124 -7.69 -6.96 16.80
CA LYS A 124 -8.27 -5.86 17.60
C LYS A 124 -8.04 -4.46 17.01
N TYR A 125 -6.98 -4.29 16.19
CA TYR A 125 -6.65 -3.01 15.54
C TYR A 125 -7.05 -2.97 14.07
N ARG A 126 -7.27 -4.12 13.46
CA ARG A 126 -7.56 -4.24 12.02
C ARG A 126 -9.04 -4.09 11.69
N VAL A 127 -9.92 -4.63 12.52
CA VAL A 127 -11.38 -4.62 12.31
C VAL A 127 -12.15 -4.45 13.62
N ALA A 128 -13.32 -3.82 13.52
CA ALA A 128 -14.21 -3.65 14.65
C ALA A 128 -14.86 -4.99 15.07
N LYS A 129 -14.89 -5.28 16.37
CA LYS A 129 -15.39 -6.55 16.93
C LYS A 129 -16.86 -6.85 16.57
N HIS A 130 -17.65 -5.81 16.32
CA HIS A 130 -19.09 -5.93 16.03
C HIS A 130 -19.42 -5.51 14.58
N GLY A 131 -18.43 -5.53 13.68
CA GLY A 131 -18.66 -5.31 12.25
C GLY A 131 -19.53 -6.41 11.66
N LYS A 132 -20.38 -6.06 10.67
CA LYS A 132 -21.06 -7.07 9.87
C LYS A 132 -20.05 -7.79 9.01
N THR A 133 -20.31 -9.08 8.76
CA THR A 133 -19.57 -9.90 7.79
C THR A 133 -19.45 -9.17 6.45
N SER A 134 -18.27 -9.13 5.88
CA SER A 134 -18.13 -8.61 4.53
C SER A 134 -18.86 -9.53 3.56
N ARG A 135 -19.49 -8.95 2.53
CA ARG A 135 -20.12 -9.74 1.45
C ARG A 135 -19.14 -10.69 0.76
N TYR A 136 -17.86 -10.41 0.87
CA TYR A 136 -16.79 -11.25 0.34
C TYR A 136 -16.68 -12.55 1.16
N VAL A 137 -16.62 -12.45 2.48
CA VAL A 137 -16.55 -13.60 3.40
C VAL A 137 -17.78 -14.48 3.28
N GLU A 138 -19.00 -13.89 3.28
CA GLU A 138 -20.25 -14.63 3.05
C GLU A 138 -20.20 -15.41 1.73
N LYS A 139 -19.70 -14.78 0.67
CA LYS A 139 -19.67 -15.37 -0.67
C LYS A 139 -18.62 -16.46 -0.81
N VAL A 140 -17.45 -16.31 -0.19
CA VAL A 140 -16.29 -17.20 -0.33
C VAL A 140 -16.39 -18.39 0.64
N LEU A 141 -16.78 -18.14 1.88
CA LEU A 141 -16.79 -19.17 2.93
C LEU A 141 -18.17 -19.79 3.15
N GLY A 142 -19.25 -19.15 2.68
CA GLY A 142 -20.63 -19.64 2.84
C GLY A 142 -21.09 -19.69 4.31
N VAL A 143 -20.43 -18.95 5.21
CA VAL A 143 -20.68 -18.92 6.66
C VAL A 143 -20.98 -17.52 7.14
N GLU A 144 -21.89 -17.40 8.10
CA GLU A 144 -22.16 -16.17 8.84
C GLU A 144 -21.09 -15.95 9.93
N GLU A 145 -19.85 -15.68 9.52
CA GLU A 145 -18.74 -15.38 10.42
C GLU A 145 -18.35 -13.92 10.26
N THR A 146 -18.13 -13.20 11.36
CA THR A 146 -17.67 -11.80 11.28
C THR A 146 -16.23 -11.72 10.77
N ASP A 147 -15.86 -10.62 10.09
CA ASP A 147 -14.46 -10.38 9.68
C ASP A 147 -13.50 -10.46 10.87
N TYR A 148 -13.97 -10.07 12.07
CA TYR A 148 -13.18 -10.18 13.30
C TYR A 148 -12.90 -11.63 13.69
N GLU A 149 -13.91 -12.50 13.67
CA GLU A 149 -13.76 -13.92 14.02
C GLU A 149 -12.88 -14.64 13.01
N MET A 150 -13.09 -14.39 11.72
CA MET A 150 -12.27 -14.92 10.65
C MET A 150 -10.80 -14.53 10.82
N LEU A 151 -10.51 -13.22 10.89
CA LEU A 151 -9.14 -12.74 11.02
C LEU A 151 -8.49 -13.24 12.31
N LYS A 152 -9.26 -13.39 13.39
CA LYS A 152 -8.73 -13.93 14.66
C LYS A 152 -8.26 -15.37 14.56
N LYS A 153 -8.90 -16.19 13.74
CA LYS A 153 -8.48 -17.57 13.48
C LYS A 153 -7.12 -17.65 12.76
N TYR A 154 -6.86 -16.68 11.88
CA TYR A 154 -5.67 -16.66 11.04
C TYR A 154 -4.54 -15.78 11.59
N GLU A 155 -4.78 -15.05 12.68
CA GLU A 155 -3.77 -14.24 13.35
C GLU A 155 -2.67 -15.15 13.93
N LEU A 156 -1.44 -14.97 13.47
CA LEU A 156 -0.28 -15.65 14.08
C LEU A 156 0.14 -14.89 15.35
N SER A 157 0.50 -15.66 16.40
CA SER A 157 1.11 -15.07 17.58
C SER A 157 2.53 -14.59 17.26
N LYS A 158 3.07 -13.73 18.15
CA LYS A 158 4.48 -13.29 18.04
C LYS A 158 5.44 -14.49 17.97
N GLU A 159 5.24 -15.49 18.81
CA GLU A 159 6.07 -16.71 18.88
C GLU A 159 5.96 -17.52 17.57
N GLN A 160 4.77 -17.65 17.01
CA GLN A 160 4.55 -18.31 15.73
C GLN A 160 5.23 -17.55 14.58
N THR A 161 5.15 -16.22 14.60
CA THR A 161 5.84 -15.38 13.61
C THR A 161 7.35 -15.57 13.71
N ILE A 162 7.92 -15.51 14.92
CA ILE A 162 9.35 -15.79 15.16
C ILE A 162 9.73 -17.17 14.63
N GLU A 163 8.98 -18.21 14.99
CA GLU A 163 9.24 -19.59 14.55
C GLU A 163 9.27 -19.72 13.02
N LEU A 164 8.36 -19.04 12.32
CA LEU A 164 8.30 -19.10 10.86
C LEU A 164 9.45 -18.33 10.20
N PHE A 165 9.81 -17.17 10.75
CA PHE A 165 10.96 -16.40 10.27
C PHE A 165 12.27 -17.17 10.48
N ASP A 166 12.45 -17.80 11.65
CA ASP A 166 13.61 -18.65 11.91
C ASP A 166 13.66 -19.86 10.98
N TYR A 167 12.50 -20.45 10.67
CA TYR A 167 12.40 -21.56 9.71
C TYR A 167 12.84 -21.17 8.29
N ALA A 168 12.52 -19.95 7.85
CA ALA A 168 12.87 -19.44 6.53
C ALA A 168 14.30 -18.88 6.45
N LYS A 169 14.91 -18.56 7.59
CA LYS A 169 16.21 -17.89 7.68
C LYS A 169 17.30 -18.65 6.94
N GLY A 170 18.04 -17.96 6.07
CA GLY A 170 19.11 -18.53 5.24
C GLY A 170 18.63 -19.42 4.09
N ARG A 171 17.31 -19.60 3.92
CA ARG A 171 16.71 -20.41 2.85
C ARG A 171 16.03 -19.53 1.80
N THR A 172 15.36 -18.47 2.24
CA THR A 172 14.71 -17.48 1.38
C THR A 172 14.56 -16.16 2.14
N THR A 173 14.34 -15.08 1.42
CA THR A 173 13.87 -13.84 2.03
C THR A 173 12.43 -14.03 2.53
N ILE A 174 12.17 -13.70 3.79
CA ILE A 174 10.83 -13.67 4.37
C ILE A 174 10.57 -12.29 4.98
N PHE A 175 9.42 -11.75 4.70
CA PHE A 175 9.00 -10.46 5.25
C PHE A 175 7.47 -10.40 5.39
N SER A 176 6.97 -9.30 5.93
CA SER A 176 5.54 -9.18 6.18
C SER A 176 5.01 -7.78 5.90
N ALA A 177 3.70 -7.69 5.72
CA ALA A 177 2.97 -6.45 5.78
C ALA A 177 2.41 -6.24 7.20
N PRO A 178 2.91 -5.26 7.97
CA PRO A 178 2.27 -4.86 9.22
C PRO A 178 1.00 -4.07 8.92
N PHE A 179 -0.10 -4.36 9.62
CA PHE A 179 -1.36 -3.65 9.52
C PHE A 179 -1.66 -2.78 10.75
N ASP A 180 -0.73 -2.70 11.68
CA ASP A 180 -0.81 -1.89 12.88
C ASP A 180 0.59 -1.60 13.44
N LEU A 181 0.66 -0.64 14.36
CA LEU A 181 1.94 -0.19 14.93
C LEU A 181 2.60 -1.23 15.83
N GLU A 182 1.81 -2.08 16.54
CA GLU A 182 2.33 -3.17 17.37
C GLU A 182 2.99 -4.24 16.51
N SER A 183 2.34 -4.62 15.41
CA SER A 183 2.90 -5.56 14.43
C SER A 183 4.16 -5.02 13.74
N ALA A 184 4.21 -3.70 13.47
CA ALA A 184 5.42 -3.08 12.93
C ALA A 184 6.60 -3.13 13.95
N ASP A 185 6.32 -2.98 15.25
CA ASP A 185 7.34 -3.14 16.31
C ASP A 185 7.86 -4.57 16.38
N GLU A 186 6.96 -5.56 16.36
CA GLU A 186 7.35 -6.97 16.39
C GLU A 186 8.23 -7.36 15.19
N LEU A 187 7.91 -6.85 14.00
CA LEU A 187 8.74 -7.06 12.80
C LEU A 187 10.09 -6.34 12.89
N ALA A 188 10.14 -5.17 13.54
CA ALA A 188 11.40 -4.47 13.77
C ALA A 188 12.31 -5.22 14.75
N GLU A 189 11.76 -5.85 15.79
CA GLU A 189 12.49 -6.73 16.71
C GLU A 189 13.07 -7.97 15.99
N LEU A 190 12.39 -8.47 14.94
CA LEU A 190 12.85 -9.59 14.11
C LEU A 190 13.92 -9.16 13.09
N ASP A 191 14.22 -7.88 12.98
CA ASP A 191 15.17 -7.32 12.01
C ASP A 191 14.91 -7.77 10.57
N VAL A 192 13.64 -7.71 10.15
CA VAL A 192 13.21 -8.16 8.81
C VAL A 192 13.97 -7.46 7.68
N ASP A 193 14.16 -8.14 6.54
CA ASP A 193 14.94 -7.62 5.41
C ASP A 193 14.25 -6.50 4.66
N CYS A 194 12.92 -6.49 4.63
CA CYS A 194 12.10 -5.42 4.04
C CYS A 194 10.70 -5.41 4.63
N TYR A 195 9.95 -4.37 4.35
CA TYR A 195 8.56 -4.22 4.76
C TYR A 195 7.64 -4.05 3.57
N LYS A 196 6.41 -4.52 3.70
CA LYS A 196 5.32 -4.20 2.78
C LYS A 196 4.34 -3.25 3.44
N ILE A 197 3.90 -2.25 2.68
CA ILE A 197 2.72 -1.44 3.02
C ILE A 197 1.58 -1.86 2.08
N ALA A 198 0.49 -2.33 2.65
CA ALA A 198 -0.70 -2.71 1.89
C ALA A 198 -1.40 -1.48 1.31
N SER A 199 -2.20 -1.66 0.26
CA SER A 199 -2.86 -0.56 -0.45
C SER A 199 -3.71 0.33 0.47
N PHE A 200 -4.48 -0.25 1.36
CA PHE A 200 -5.34 0.53 2.26
C PHE A 200 -4.57 1.25 3.39
N ASP A 201 -3.33 0.84 3.65
CA ASP A 201 -2.44 1.52 4.60
C ASP A 201 -1.56 2.61 3.94
N LEU A 202 -1.70 2.85 2.64
CA LEU A 202 -0.94 3.91 1.96
C LEU A 202 -1.20 5.29 2.60
N VAL A 203 -2.41 5.53 3.08
CA VAL A 203 -2.80 6.79 3.75
C VAL A 203 -2.56 6.75 5.26
N ASN A 204 -2.10 5.64 5.80
CA ASN A 204 -1.74 5.49 7.21
C ASN A 204 -0.33 6.05 7.48
N LEU A 205 -0.20 7.38 7.40
CA LEU A 205 1.09 8.06 7.53
C LEU A 205 1.84 7.73 8.84
N PRO A 206 1.18 7.52 10.00
CA PRO A 206 1.86 7.06 11.20
C PRO A 206 2.56 5.70 11.04
N LEU A 207 1.91 4.73 10.38
CA LEU A 207 2.50 3.42 10.09
C LEU A 207 3.67 3.56 9.10
N ILE A 208 3.47 4.31 8.02
CA ILE A 208 4.52 4.59 7.02
C ILE A 208 5.76 5.20 7.69
N ARG A 209 5.56 6.23 8.53
CA ARG A 209 6.66 6.88 9.25
C ARG A 209 7.41 5.91 10.17
N LYS A 210 6.67 5.06 10.89
CA LYS A 210 7.25 4.06 11.78
C LYS A 210 8.12 3.07 11.01
N VAL A 211 7.60 2.53 9.92
CA VAL A 211 8.34 1.60 9.07
C VAL A 211 9.51 2.28 8.38
N ALA A 212 9.34 3.50 7.86
CA ALA A 212 10.41 4.26 7.21
C ALA A 212 11.60 4.55 8.14
N ALA A 213 11.33 4.78 9.43
CA ALA A 213 12.37 5.03 10.43
C ALA A 213 13.31 3.83 10.64
N THR A 214 12.92 2.61 10.26
CA THR A 214 13.78 1.42 10.32
C THR A 214 14.92 1.45 9.29
N GLN A 215 14.83 2.32 8.28
CA GLN A 215 15.75 2.42 7.14
C GLN A 215 15.79 1.15 6.25
N LYS A 216 14.96 0.17 6.50
CA LYS A 216 14.82 -1.03 5.67
C LYS A 216 14.09 -0.70 4.36
N PRO A 217 14.29 -1.49 3.29
CA PRO A 217 13.52 -1.37 2.06
C PRO A 217 12.02 -1.43 2.32
N MET A 218 11.27 -0.58 1.63
CA MET A 218 9.81 -0.52 1.73
C MET A 218 9.19 -0.80 0.36
N ILE A 219 8.29 -1.77 0.31
CA ILE A 219 7.47 -2.08 -0.85
C ILE A 219 6.07 -1.53 -0.58
N ILE A 220 5.61 -0.55 -1.36
CA ILE A 220 4.36 0.18 -1.11
C ILE A 220 3.37 -0.08 -2.24
N SER A 221 2.24 -0.72 -1.94
CA SER A 221 1.14 -0.89 -2.88
C SER A 221 0.26 0.35 -2.96
N THR A 222 -0.21 0.67 -4.18
CA THR A 222 -0.90 1.92 -4.50
C THR A 222 -2.37 1.75 -4.92
N GLY A 223 -2.95 0.58 -4.65
CA GLY A 223 -4.37 0.34 -4.93
C GLY A 223 -5.28 1.29 -4.13
N MET A 224 -6.46 1.60 -4.68
CA MET A 224 -7.46 2.49 -4.07
C MET A 224 -6.99 3.92 -3.79
N SER A 225 -5.89 4.36 -4.39
CA SER A 225 -5.27 5.64 -4.06
C SER A 225 -5.10 6.53 -5.30
N TYR A 226 -5.13 7.82 -5.06
CA TYR A 226 -4.74 8.81 -6.05
C TYR A 226 -3.22 9.00 -6.07
N LEU A 227 -2.70 9.50 -7.18
CA LEU A 227 -1.26 9.76 -7.33
C LEU A 227 -0.74 10.76 -6.28
N SER A 228 -1.57 11.70 -5.85
CA SER A 228 -1.27 12.65 -4.77
C SER A 228 -1.07 11.96 -3.41
N GLU A 229 -1.88 10.94 -3.10
CA GLU A 229 -1.75 10.18 -1.85
C GLU A 229 -0.47 9.32 -1.86
N VAL A 230 -0.11 8.77 -3.04
CA VAL A 230 1.19 8.09 -3.22
C VAL A 230 2.33 9.08 -2.97
N GLN A 231 2.22 10.30 -3.49
CA GLN A 231 3.20 11.36 -3.24
C GLN A 231 3.30 11.71 -1.75
N ASP A 232 2.18 11.84 -1.04
CA ASP A 232 2.17 12.16 0.39
C ASP A 232 2.84 11.04 1.21
N ALA A 233 2.58 9.78 0.88
CA ALA A 233 3.25 8.63 1.47
C ALA A 233 4.77 8.67 1.24
N LEU A 234 5.20 8.92 0.00
CA LEU A 234 6.61 9.07 -0.35
C LEU A 234 7.27 10.24 0.37
N MET A 235 6.56 11.36 0.55
CA MET A 235 7.05 12.50 1.33
C MET A 235 7.32 12.12 2.80
N GLU A 236 6.44 11.32 3.42
CA GLU A 236 6.68 10.83 4.78
C GLU A 236 7.90 9.91 4.86
N VAL A 237 8.09 9.03 3.88
CA VAL A 237 9.28 8.18 3.81
C VAL A 237 10.55 9.04 3.65
N ALA A 238 10.52 10.02 2.76
CA ALA A 238 11.65 10.94 2.52
C ALA A 238 12.00 11.78 3.76
N LYS A 239 11.00 12.23 4.55
CA LYS A 239 11.23 12.91 5.83
C LYS A 239 11.98 12.05 6.84
N CYS A 240 11.82 10.74 6.77
CA CYS A 240 12.57 9.79 7.60
C CYS A 240 13.97 9.48 7.05
N GLY A 241 14.32 10.00 5.89
CA GLY A 241 15.63 9.78 5.24
C GLY A 241 15.82 8.38 4.68
N ASN A 242 14.75 7.61 4.45
CA ASN A 242 14.84 6.28 3.84
C ASN A 242 14.76 6.36 2.31
N PRO A 243 15.84 6.06 1.56
CA PRO A 243 15.84 6.15 0.12
C PRO A 243 15.36 4.86 -0.57
N ASN A 244 15.08 3.80 0.18
CA ASN A 244 14.86 2.45 -0.35
C ASN A 244 13.37 2.14 -0.50
N VAL A 245 12.76 2.64 -1.56
CA VAL A 245 11.32 2.46 -1.84
C VAL A 245 11.11 1.77 -3.17
N ILE A 246 10.14 0.86 -3.21
CA ILE A 246 9.61 0.20 -4.39
C ILE A 246 8.11 0.42 -4.40
N LEU A 247 7.52 0.88 -5.50
CA LEU A 247 6.08 1.00 -5.65
C LEU A 247 5.49 -0.22 -6.35
N MET A 248 4.24 -0.52 -6.05
CA MET A 248 3.51 -1.59 -6.74
C MET A 248 2.14 -1.08 -7.22
N GLN A 249 1.90 -1.18 -8.53
CA GLN A 249 0.54 -1.12 -9.04
C GLN A 249 -0.28 -2.25 -8.42
N CYS A 250 -1.48 -1.92 -7.99
CA CYS A 250 -2.39 -2.88 -7.38
C CYS A 250 -3.84 -2.49 -7.67
N THR A 251 -4.69 -3.47 -7.92
CA THR A 251 -6.14 -3.30 -7.94
C THR A 251 -6.74 -4.15 -6.83
N SER A 252 -7.37 -3.50 -5.85
CA SER A 252 -7.92 -4.14 -4.64
C SER A 252 -9.27 -4.80 -4.95
N SER A 253 -9.24 -5.81 -5.81
CA SER A 253 -10.38 -6.68 -6.17
C SER A 253 -9.89 -8.12 -6.16
N TYR A 254 -10.66 -9.04 -5.57
CA TYR A 254 -10.26 -10.44 -5.36
C TYR A 254 -11.36 -11.40 -5.79
N PRO A 255 -11.22 -12.15 -6.93
CA PRO A 255 -10.17 -11.95 -7.94
C PRO A 255 -10.39 -10.65 -8.74
N CYS A 256 -9.28 -10.11 -9.29
CA CYS A 256 -9.32 -8.92 -10.12
C CYS A 256 -9.66 -9.27 -11.57
N PRO A 257 -10.65 -8.62 -12.21
CA PRO A 257 -10.84 -8.74 -13.65
C PRO A 257 -9.63 -8.16 -14.41
N PRO A 258 -9.05 -8.88 -15.40
CA PRO A 258 -7.83 -8.45 -16.09
C PRO A 258 -7.89 -7.04 -16.67
N GLU A 259 -9.05 -6.63 -17.20
CA GLU A 259 -9.29 -5.32 -17.81
C GLU A 259 -9.22 -4.16 -16.81
N THR A 260 -9.37 -4.44 -15.50
CA THR A 260 -9.33 -3.41 -14.45
C THR A 260 -7.95 -3.26 -13.81
N MET A 261 -7.00 -4.12 -14.16
CA MET A 261 -5.69 -4.15 -13.52
C MET A 261 -4.81 -2.93 -13.84
N ASN A 262 -5.10 -2.24 -14.93
CA ASN A 262 -4.44 -0.98 -15.32
C ASN A 262 -2.90 -1.01 -15.24
N ILE A 263 -2.25 -1.99 -15.87
CA ILE A 263 -0.78 -2.14 -15.87
C ILE A 263 -0.03 -0.92 -16.46
N LYS A 264 -0.73 -0.02 -17.18
CA LYS A 264 -0.16 1.25 -17.65
C LYS A 264 0.22 2.19 -16.50
N ALA A 265 -0.38 2.04 -15.32
CA ALA A 265 -0.04 2.82 -14.15
C ALA A 265 1.42 2.61 -13.69
N ILE A 266 2.05 1.48 -14.05
CA ILE A 266 3.48 1.25 -13.84
C ILE A 266 4.30 2.36 -14.50
N ASP A 267 4.03 2.69 -15.77
CA ASP A 267 4.75 3.74 -16.49
C ASP A 267 4.47 5.12 -15.89
N THR A 268 3.19 5.35 -15.54
CA THR A 268 2.78 6.62 -14.90
C THR A 268 3.55 6.86 -13.60
N MET A 269 3.66 5.85 -12.73
CA MET A 269 4.40 5.97 -11.48
C MET A 269 5.91 6.13 -11.70
N LYS A 270 6.50 5.39 -12.63
CA LYS A 270 7.92 5.58 -13.01
C LYS A 270 8.18 7.01 -13.46
N GLN A 271 7.34 7.54 -14.34
CA GLN A 271 7.47 8.90 -14.85
C GLN A 271 7.24 9.96 -13.74
N ALA A 272 6.22 9.76 -12.89
CA ALA A 272 5.88 10.72 -11.84
C ALA A 272 6.95 10.78 -10.73
N PHE A 273 7.62 9.66 -10.43
CA PHE A 273 8.52 9.53 -9.28
C PHE A 273 9.97 9.20 -9.67
N ASN A 274 10.43 9.82 -10.76
CA ASN A 274 11.85 9.82 -11.18
C ASN A 274 12.46 8.43 -11.31
N ASP A 275 11.77 7.51 -12.03
CA ASP A 275 12.20 6.13 -12.29
C ASP A 275 12.43 5.27 -11.03
N LEU A 276 11.67 5.51 -9.96
CA LEU A 276 11.57 4.58 -8.85
C LEU A 276 11.32 3.15 -9.37
N PRO A 277 11.85 2.11 -8.72
CA PRO A 277 11.44 0.74 -9.04
C PRO A 277 9.93 0.59 -8.84
N VAL A 278 9.24 0.12 -9.87
CA VAL A 278 7.79 -0.11 -9.85
C VAL A 278 7.51 -1.53 -10.33
N GLY A 279 6.60 -2.20 -9.65
CA GLY A 279 6.09 -3.51 -9.99
C GLY A 279 4.59 -3.63 -9.90
N ILE A 280 4.12 -4.84 -9.64
CA ILE A 280 2.70 -5.15 -9.58
C ILE A 280 2.39 -6.12 -8.43
N SER A 281 1.30 -5.85 -7.70
CA SER A 281 0.63 -6.83 -6.84
C SER A 281 -0.58 -7.34 -7.61
N ASP A 282 -0.50 -8.58 -8.11
CA ASP A 282 -1.41 -9.15 -9.12
C ASP A 282 -2.44 -10.07 -8.48
N HIS A 283 -3.72 -9.65 -8.52
CA HIS A 283 -4.88 -10.40 -8.03
C HIS A 283 -5.71 -11.04 -9.15
N VAL A 284 -5.18 -11.05 -10.39
CA VAL A 284 -5.85 -11.68 -11.54
C VAL A 284 -5.58 -13.18 -11.52
N ILE A 285 -6.57 -13.97 -11.89
CA ILE A 285 -6.38 -15.42 -12.04
C ILE A 285 -5.50 -15.70 -13.27
N GLY A 286 -4.46 -16.52 -13.07
CA GLY A 286 -3.49 -16.84 -14.13
C GLY A 286 -2.25 -15.93 -14.05
N ASP A 287 -1.45 -15.92 -15.10
CA ASP A 287 -0.13 -15.28 -15.17
C ASP A 287 -0.01 -14.17 -16.24
N MET A 288 -1.01 -14.06 -17.10
CA MET A 288 -0.99 -13.15 -18.26
C MET A 288 -0.71 -11.70 -17.87
N VAL A 289 -1.33 -11.22 -16.79
CA VAL A 289 -1.17 -9.83 -16.35
C VAL A 289 0.22 -9.61 -15.76
N SER A 290 0.72 -10.57 -14.99
CA SER A 290 2.10 -10.54 -14.46
C SER A 290 3.11 -10.50 -15.61
N LEU A 291 2.97 -11.34 -16.64
CA LEU A 291 3.84 -11.34 -17.84
C LEU A 291 3.73 -10.01 -18.60
N GLY A 292 2.51 -9.48 -18.77
CA GLY A 292 2.29 -8.16 -19.35
C GLY A 292 2.96 -7.03 -18.58
N ALA A 293 2.96 -7.10 -17.26
CA ALA A 293 3.65 -6.14 -16.40
C ALA A 293 5.18 -6.23 -16.54
N VAL A 294 5.75 -7.43 -16.62
CA VAL A 294 7.18 -7.64 -16.92
C VAL A 294 7.56 -7.03 -18.27
N ALA A 295 6.75 -7.29 -19.31
CA ALA A 295 6.97 -6.71 -20.64
C ALA A 295 6.93 -5.17 -20.62
N ARG A 296 6.24 -4.54 -19.66
CA ARG A 296 6.24 -3.10 -19.40
C ARG A 296 7.35 -2.65 -18.43
N GLY A 297 8.27 -3.55 -18.06
CA GLY A 297 9.40 -3.24 -17.20
C GLY A 297 9.06 -3.23 -15.70
N ALA A 298 8.07 -4.01 -15.26
CA ALA A 298 7.87 -4.25 -13.82
C ALA A 298 9.13 -4.88 -13.23
N ASN A 299 9.60 -4.31 -12.12
CA ASN A 299 10.82 -4.74 -11.44
C ASN A 299 10.56 -5.79 -10.37
N ILE A 300 9.30 -5.90 -9.91
CA ILE A 300 8.87 -6.79 -8.84
C ILE A 300 7.43 -7.23 -9.11
N ILE A 301 7.12 -8.49 -8.79
CA ILE A 301 5.78 -9.06 -8.86
C ILE A 301 5.46 -9.70 -7.53
N GLU A 302 4.27 -9.43 -7.03
CA GLU A 302 3.67 -10.12 -5.89
C GLU A 302 2.41 -10.82 -6.36
N LYS A 303 2.26 -12.08 -5.97
CA LYS A 303 1.09 -12.88 -6.30
C LYS A 303 0.74 -13.82 -5.15
N HIS A 304 -0.56 -13.96 -4.88
CA HIS A 304 -1.05 -14.91 -3.89
C HIS A 304 -0.63 -16.33 -4.25
N PHE A 305 -0.19 -17.06 -3.24
CA PHE A 305 0.39 -18.39 -3.36
C PHE A 305 -0.28 -19.38 -2.42
N THR A 306 -0.71 -20.53 -2.95
CA THR A 306 -1.35 -21.59 -2.17
C THR A 306 -0.89 -22.96 -2.65
N LEU A 307 -1.03 -23.99 -1.80
CA LEU A 307 -0.75 -25.38 -2.17
C LEU A 307 -1.86 -25.98 -3.04
N ASP A 308 -3.09 -25.58 -2.84
CA ASP A 308 -4.25 -26.00 -3.62
C ASP A 308 -5.26 -24.87 -3.68
N LYS A 309 -5.67 -24.50 -4.90
CA LYS A 309 -6.70 -23.45 -5.16
C LYS A 309 -8.09 -23.77 -4.59
N LYS A 310 -8.29 -25.01 -4.14
CA LYS A 310 -9.54 -25.47 -3.51
C LYS A 310 -9.47 -25.49 -1.99
N MET A 311 -8.34 -25.10 -1.41
CA MET A 311 -8.22 -25.00 0.04
C MET A 311 -9.25 -24.00 0.57
N GLU A 312 -9.86 -24.35 1.70
CA GLU A 312 -10.68 -23.42 2.46
C GLU A 312 -9.81 -22.29 2.99
N GLY A 313 -10.31 -21.05 2.88
CA GLY A 313 -9.58 -19.87 3.36
C GLY A 313 -10.04 -18.61 2.65
N PRO A 314 -9.66 -17.44 3.17
CA PRO A 314 -10.12 -16.14 2.65
C PRO A 314 -9.27 -15.61 1.49
N ASP A 315 -8.19 -16.30 1.10
CA ASP A 315 -7.18 -15.77 0.15
C ASP A 315 -7.04 -16.65 -1.09
#